data_7d830496789c79bfa5e2a918065b3036
#
_entry.id   7d830496789c79bfa5e2a918065b3036
#
_cell.length_a   1.000
_cell.length_b   1.000
_cell.length_c   1.000
_cell.angle_alpha   90.00
_cell.angle_beta   90.00
_cell.angle_gamma   90.00
#
_symmetry.space_group_name_H-M   'P 1'
#
loop_
_entity.id
_entity.type
_entity.pdbx_description
1 polymer ?
#
loop_
_entity_poly.entity_id
_entity_poly.type
_entity_poly.pdbx_seq_one_letter_code
_entity_poly.pdbx_strand_id
1 'polypeptide(L)'
;MTTPLSMPVPHRVPHRLLTALVAAPVLALAACGNGAAGGDAAEGQTTIEVEDNNGAQTVATPPASVVATDNRTFETLSDWGVELSAGAVSLMPETIAYTEQEEIIDLGSHREPDLEAVVAADPDLIVNGQRYSQYHDDFVDLVPDATILELDPRDGEPFDGELARQVTVLGEVFDKQAEAEALVADFEAAVERAQAAYDGESSVMGVITSGGEIGYSAPGHGRTLGPVFDILGLTPALEVPEASEDHQGDDISVEAIADSNPDWILVMDRDAAVAADDPEYSPAAEVLEGSAALTNVTAVAEDNIVYMPADAYTNEGIQTYTEFFNTFADALESAG
;
A
#
# COMPACT_ATOMS: atom_id res chain seq x y z
N MET A 1 23.36 10.41 65.65
CA MET A 1 23.45 11.86 65.68
C MET A 1 22.50 12.34 64.61
N THR A 2 21.24 12.51 64.96
CA THR A 2 20.61 13.78 65.40
C THR A 2 20.83 14.88 64.35
N THR A 3 19.91 15.56 63.76
CA THR A 3 18.51 15.87 64.10
C THR A 3 17.90 16.58 62.87
N PRO A 4 16.55 16.69 62.79
CA PRO A 4 15.80 17.28 61.65
C PRO A 4 15.47 18.76 61.94
N LEU A 5 14.85 19.42 60.97
CA LEU A 5 14.00 20.63 61.17
C LEU A 5 13.77 21.23 59.78
N SER A 6 12.70 21.75 59.32
CA SER A 6 11.38 22.09 59.87
C SER A 6 10.63 22.76 58.70
N MET A 7 9.40 22.39 58.51
CA MET A 7 8.43 23.18 57.67
C MET A 7 8.06 24.47 58.38
N PRO A 8 7.54 25.45 57.67
CA PRO A 8 6.22 25.91 58.02
C PRO A 8 5.23 26.09 56.86
N VAL A 9 3.98 25.88 57.24
CA VAL A 9 2.71 26.01 56.55
C VAL A 9 2.12 27.41 56.86
N PRO A 10 0.92 27.80 56.44
CA PRO A 10 0.55 28.68 55.33
C PRO A 10 -0.11 29.98 55.80
N HIS A 11 -0.33 30.89 54.88
CA HIS A 11 -1.29 31.98 55.12
C HIS A 11 -2.36 32.07 54.01
N ARG A 12 -3.59 31.75 54.43
CA ARG A 12 -4.84 32.18 53.82
C ARG A 12 -5.13 33.62 54.22
N VAL A 13 -5.67 34.46 53.33
CA VAL A 13 -6.68 35.49 53.56
C VAL A 13 -7.32 35.93 52.21
N PRO A 14 -8.52 36.59 52.19
CA PRO A 14 -9.66 36.13 51.38
C PRO A 14 -10.18 37.13 50.32
N HIS A 15 -11.15 36.59 49.56
CA HIS A 15 -12.18 37.24 48.74
C HIS A 15 -12.29 38.78 48.66
N ARG A 16 -12.36 39.29 47.45
CA ARG A 16 -13.40 40.28 47.06
C ARG A 16 -13.81 40.12 45.61
N LEU A 17 -15.11 39.87 45.40
CA LEU A 17 -15.85 40.02 44.17
C LEU A 17 -15.79 41.49 43.71
N LEU A 18 -15.58 41.70 42.40
CA LEU A 18 -16.07 42.89 41.71
C LEU A 18 -16.47 42.50 40.28
N THR A 19 -17.77 42.49 40.08
CA THR A 19 -18.44 42.45 38.79
C THR A 19 -18.24 43.81 38.11
N ALA A 20 -17.71 43.77 36.86
CA ALA A 20 -17.80 44.93 35.96
C ALA A 20 -18.23 44.45 34.59
N LEU A 21 -19.44 44.82 34.26
CA LEU A 21 -20.07 44.68 32.95
C LEU A 21 -19.51 45.80 32.06
N VAL A 22 -18.88 45.43 30.95
CA VAL A 22 -18.56 46.40 29.87
C VAL A 22 -18.94 45.81 28.52
N ALA A 23 -19.91 46.49 27.91
CA ALA A 23 -20.38 46.25 26.55
C ALA A 23 -19.29 46.60 25.51
N ALA A 24 -19.07 45.73 24.55
CA ALA A 24 -18.22 45.98 23.40
C ALA A 24 -19.06 46.32 22.17
N PRO A 25 -18.71 47.36 21.39
CA PRO A 25 -19.35 47.61 20.09
C PRO A 25 -18.74 46.71 18.99
N VAL A 26 -19.62 46.14 18.19
CA VAL A 26 -19.33 45.50 16.92
C VAL A 26 -18.89 46.57 15.91
N LEU A 27 -17.65 46.49 15.45
CA LEU A 27 -17.21 47.23 14.26
C LEU A 27 -17.11 46.22 13.09
N ALA A 28 -18.07 46.29 12.20
CA ALA A 28 -17.99 45.72 10.87
C ALA A 28 -17.01 46.53 10.02
N LEU A 29 -15.88 45.95 9.64
CA LEU A 29 -15.04 46.49 8.56
C LEU A 29 -15.32 45.68 7.29
N ALA A 30 -16.07 46.26 6.40
CA ALA A 30 -16.10 45.87 5.01
C ALA A 30 -14.81 46.35 4.35
N ALA A 31 -13.95 45.41 3.93
CA ALA A 31 -12.83 45.67 3.05
C ALA A 31 -13.13 45.05 1.69
N CYS A 32 -13.60 45.88 0.75
CA CYS A 32 -13.50 45.58 -0.67
C CYS A 32 -12.05 45.68 -1.10
N GLY A 33 -11.45 44.58 -1.54
CA GLY A 33 -10.13 44.52 -2.18
C GLY A 33 -10.22 43.64 -3.41
N ASN A 34 -9.99 44.21 -4.53
CA ASN A 34 -10.15 43.79 -5.91
C ASN A 34 -9.14 42.75 -6.35
N GLY A 35 -9.60 41.66 -6.98
CA GLY A 35 -9.00 41.10 -8.19
C GLY A 35 -7.85 40.15 -8.07
N ALA A 36 -8.12 38.85 -8.28
CA ALA A 36 -7.34 38.00 -9.17
C ALA A 36 -8.24 36.82 -9.56
N ALA A 37 -8.14 36.41 -10.81
CA ALA A 37 -8.94 35.38 -11.43
C ALA A 37 -8.69 34.02 -10.72
N GLY A 38 -9.71 33.53 -10.02
CA GLY A 38 -9.81 32.17 -9.60
C GLY A 38 -10.84 31.51 -10.50
N GLY A 39 -10.49 30.39 -11.08
CA GLY A 39 -11.42 29.52 -11.81
C GLY A 39 -12.63 29.19 -10.94
N ASP A 40 -13.79 29.08 -11.56
CA ASP A 40 -15.05 28.67 -10.94
C ASP A 40 -14.91 27.28 -10.34
N ALA A 41 -14.65 27.21 -9.03
CA ALA A 41 -14.89 25.98 -8.29
C ALA A 41 -16.40 25.70 -8.31
N ALA A 42 -16.80 24.50 -8.68
CA ALA A 42 -18.19 24.08 -8.65
C ALA A 42 -18.77 24.30 -7.25
N GLU A 43 -19.99 24.89 -7.16
CA GLU A 43 -20.62 25.21 -5.88
C GLU A 43 -20.80 23.93 -5.03
N GLY A 44 -20.01 23.76 -3.99
CA GLY A 44 -20.11 22.67 -3.02
C GLY A 44 -18.82 21.85 -2.81
N GLN A 45 -17.80 22.02 -3.65
CA GLN A 45 -16.51 21.33 -3.52
C GLN A 45 -15.62 22.09 -2.51
N THR A 46 -15.13 21.38 -1.51
CA THR A 46 -14.12 21.88 -0.57
C THR A 46 -12.75 21.40 -1.01
N THR A 47 -11.69 22.03 -0.54
CA THR A 47 -10.32 21.55 -0.77
C THR A 47 -9.68 21.20 0.56
N ILE A 48 -8.86 20.17 0.53
CA ILE A 48 -7.98 19.77 1.64
C ILE A 48 -6.52 19.88 1.22
N GLU A 49 -5.64 19.96 2.19
CA GLU A 49 -4.19 19.87 1.98
C GLU A 49 -3.72 18.53 2.51
N VAL A 50 -3.09 17.72 1.65
CA VAL A 50 -2.49 16.42 1.98
C VAL A 50 -1.04 16.42 1.60
N GLU A 51 -0.24 15.53 2.19
CA GLU A 51 1.18 15.37 1.88
C GLU A 51 1.40 14.08 1.09
N ASP A 52 1.98 14.22 -0.12
CA ASP A 52 2.36 13.10 -0.95
C ASP A 52 3.89 12.99 -1.10
N ASN A 53 4.38 12.18 -2.04
CA ASN A 53 5.82 12.01 -2.26
C ASN A 53 6.51 13.27 -2.80
N ASN A 54 5.75 14.21 -3.36
CA ASN A 54 6.23 15.47 -3.93
C ASN A 54 6.00 16.68 -3.00
N GLY A 55 5.40 16.47 -1.82
CA GLY A 55 5.13 17.51 -0.81
C GLY A 55 3.65 17.79 -0.61
N ALA A 56 3.32 19.02 -0.19
CA ALA A 56 1.94 19.40 0.08
C ALA A 56 1.14 19.59 -1.22
N GLN A 57 0.03 18.87 -1.34
CA GLN A 57 -0.92 18.94 -2.46
C GLN A 57 -2.26 19.49 -1.98
N THR A 58 -2.86 20.36 -2.78
CA THR A 58 -4.24 20.83 -2.55
C THR A 58 -5.19 20.02 -3.41
N VAL A 59 -6.05 19.23 -2.80
CA VAL A 59 -6.95 18.31 -3.48
C VAL A 59 -8.40 18.74 -3.25
N ALA A 60 -9.20 18.71 -4.30
CA ALA A 60 -10.65 18.87 -4.19
C ALA A 60 -11.26 17.64 -3.50
N THR A 61 -12.19 17.83 -2.55
CA THR A 61 -12.79 16.70 -1.82
C THR A 61 -14.32 16.86 -1.72
N PRO A 62 -15.09 15.82 -2.11
CA PRO A 62 -14.61 14.69 -2.92
C PRO A 62 -14.20 15.13 -4.33
N PRO A 63 -13.24 14.47 -4.98
CA PRO A 63 -12.90 14.74 -6.38
C PRO A 63 -14.09 14.46 -7.31
N ALA A 64 -14.20 15.18 -8.42
CA ALA A 64 -15.32 15.03 -9.36
C ALA A 64 -15.00 14.11 -10.55
N SER A 65 -13.74 14.05 -10.96
CA SER A 65 -13.26 13.19 -12.05
C SER A 65 -11.92 12.59 -11.67
N VAL A 66 -11.90 11.28 -11.41
CA VAL A 66 -10.75 10.55 -10.87
C VAL A 66 -10.15 9.66 -11.93
N VAL A 67 -8.83 9.73 -12.08
CA VAL A 67 -8.03 8.76 -12.82
C VAL A 67 -7.16 7.97 -11.85
N ALA A 68 -7.10 6.65 -11.99
CA ALA A 68 -6.27 5.79 -11.14
C ALA A 68 -5.31 4.94 -11.99
N THR A 69 -4.02 4.97 -11.61
CA THR A 69 -2.96 4.23 -12.30
C THR A 69 -2.15 3.34 -11.35
N ASP A 70 -2.22 3.57 -10.04
CA ASP A 70 -1.49 2.81 -9.04
C ASP A 70 -2.22 1.53 -8.65
N ASN A 71 -1.63 0.37 -8.95
CA ASN A 71 -2.20 -0.95 -8.66
C ASN A 71 -2.28 -1.29 -7.16
N ARG A 72 -1.67 -0.52 -6.28
CA ARG A 72 -1.84 -0.66 -4.83
C ARG A 72 -3.12 -0.03 -4.32
N THR A 73 -3.78 0.78 -5.15
CA THR A 73 -4.96 1.55 -4.74
C THR A 73 -6.26 1.07 -5.36
N PHE A 74 -6.21 0.26 -6.42
CA PHE A 74 -7.41 -0.13 -7.18
C PHE A 74 -8.47 -0.82 -6.33
N GLU A 75 -8.07 -1.80 -5.52
CA GLU A 75 -8.99 -2.52 -4.65
C GLU A 75 -9.61 -1.59 -3.60
N THR A 76 -8.78 -0.79 -2.93
CA THR A 76 -9.24 0.19 -1.94
C THR A 76 -10.25 1.18 -2.53
N LEU A 77 -9.95 1.77 -3.69
CA LEU A 77 -10.85 2.71 -4.35
C LEU A 77 -12.16 2.04 -4.81
N SER A 78 -12.05 0.81 -5.34
CA SER A 78 -13.20 0.01 -5.77
C SER A 78 -14.11 -0.33 -4.60
N ASP A 79 -13.56 -0.82 -3.48
CA ASP A 79 -14.32 -1.19 -2.29
C ASP A 79 -15.01 0.02 -1.63
N TRP A 80 -14.41 1.18 -1.74
CA TRP A 80 -14.99 2.42 -1.26
C TRP A 80 -16.05 3.00 -2.20
N GLY A 81 -16.22 2.41 -3.38
CA GLY A 81 -17.18 2.84 -4.38
C GLY A 81 -16.80 4.18 -5.03
N VAL A 82 -15.51 4.46 -5.16
CA VAL A 82 -15.02 5.62 -5.90
C VAL A 82 -15.28 5.40 -7.38
N GLU A 83 -15.94 6.37 -8.04
CA GLU A 83 -16.16 6.31 -9.48
C GLU A 83 -14.92 6.80 -10.23
N LEU A 84 -14.42 6.00 -11.18
CA LEU A 84 -13.30 6.38 -12.03
C LEU A 84 -13.78 6.86 -13.39
N SER A 85 -13.24 7.99 -13.88
CA SER A 85 -13.42 8.44 -15.27
C SER A 85 -12.48 7.69 -16.22
N ALA A 86 -11.26 7.39 -15.77
CA ALA A 86 -10.32 6.52 -16.47
C ALA A 86 -9.43 5.77 -15.47
N GLY A 87 -8.85 4.67 -15.90
CA GLY A 87 -7.94 3.87 -15.07
C GLY A 87 -7.14 2.89 -15.91
N ALA A 88 -6.11 2.31 -15.33
CA ALA A 88 -5.33 1.25 -15.97
C ALA A 88 -6.07 -0.11 -15.91
N VAL A 89 -7.31 -0.15 -16.43
CA VAL A 89 -8.25 -1.27 -16.29
C VAL A 89 -7.65 -2.57 -16.82
N SER A 90 -6.96 -2.53 -17.96
CA SER A 90 -6.27 -3.71 -18.52
C SER A 90 -5.15 -4.28 -17.62
N LEU A 91 -4.77 -3.59 -16.55
CA LEU A 91 -3.79 -4.04 -15.57
C LEU A 91 -4.41 -4.50 -14.25
N MET A 92 -5.70 -4.30 -14.08
CA MET A 92 -6.43 -4.72 -12.88
C MET A 92 -6.75 -6.22 -12.96
N PRO A 93 -6.64 -6.97 -11.85
CA PRO A 93 -7.13 -8.33 -11.81
C PRO A 93 -8.67 -8.37 -11.88
N GLU A 94 -9.22 -9.46 -12.38
CA GLU A 94 -10.67 -9.66 -12.50
C GLU A 94 -11.41 -9.63 -11.14
N THR A 95 -10.69 -9.75 -10.04
CA THR A 95 -11.22 -9.61 -8.68
C THR A 95 -11.69 -8.20 -8.36
N ILE A 96 -11.22 -7.18 -9.10
CA ILE A 96 -11.56 -5.77 -8.88
C ILE A 96 -12.75 -5.37 -9.76
N ALA A 97 -13.83 -4.87 -9.14
CA ALA A 97 -15.10 -4.58 -9.81
C ALA A 97 -14.99 -3.52 -10.94
N TYR A 98 -13.95 -2.73 -11.00
CA TYR A 98 -13.73 -1.79 -12.11
C TYR A 98 -13.56 -2.49 -13.45
N THR A 99 -13.10 -3.74 -13.50
CA THR A 99 -12.92 -4.52 -14.72
C THR A 99 -14.25 -4.86 -15.43
N GLU A 100 -15.37 -4.79 -14.69
CA GLU A 100 -16.71 -5.02 -15.22
C GLU A 100 -17.42 -3.72 -15.65
N GLN A 101 -16.79 -2.54 -15.47
CA GLN A 101 -17.39 -1.24 -15.73
C GLN A 101 -16.95 -0.69 -17.10
N GLU A 102 -17.83 -0.83 -18.12
CA GLU A 102 -17.57 -0.42 -19.51
C GLU A 102 -17.43 1.12 -19.68
N GLU A 103 -17.89 1.92 -18.70
CA GLU A 103 -17.82 3.37 -18.72
C GLU A 103 -16.44 3.93 -18.34
N ILE A 104 -15.60 3.16 -17.68
CA ILE A 104 -14.24 3.59 -17.32
C ILE A 104 -13.37 3.54 -18.58
N ILE A 105 -12.76 4.66 -18.92
CA ILE A 105 -11.83 4.74 -20.05
C ILE A 105 -10.55 3.97 -19.67
N ASP A 106 -10.23 2.90 -20.39
CA ASP A 106 -9.01 2.13 -20.15
C ASP A 106 -7.77 2.86 -20.66
N LEU A 107 -6.80 3.09 -19.79
CA LEU A 107 -5.52 3.70 -20.12
C LEU A 107 -4.55 2.72 -20.81
N GLY A 108 -4.93 1.44 -20.92
CA GLY A 108 -4.25 0.45 -21.73
C GLY A 108 -3.00 -0.14 -21.06
N SER A 109 -1.92 -0.25 -21.81
CA SER A 109 -0.82 -1.15 -21.54
C SER A 109 0.08 -0.71 -20.37
N HIS A 110 0.72 -1.70 -19.74
CA HIS A 110 1.72 -1.52 -18.70
C HIS A 110 3.02 -0.80 -19.16
N ARG A 111 3.16 -0.52 -20.44
CA ARG A 111 4.37 0.11 -21.00
C ARG A 111 4.21 1.61 -21.16
N GLU A 112 3.04 2.04 -21.59
CA GLU A 112 2.75 3.43 -21.90
C GLU A 112 1.24 3.65 -21.74
N PRO A 113 0.81 4.62 -20.90
CA PRO A 113 -0.60 4.97 -20.79
C PRO A 113 -1.10 5.62 -22.08
N ASP A 114 -2.37 5.46 -22.38
CA ASP A 114 -3.05 6.28 -23.38
C ASP A 114 -3.23 7.72 -22.85
N LEU A 115 -2.27 8.58 -23.18
CA LEU A 115 -2.28 9.98 -22.75
C LEU A 115 -3.45 10.78 -23.34
N GLU A 116 -3.99 10.39 -24.52
CA GLU A 116 -5.19 11.01 -25.08
C GLU A 116 -6.42 10.63 -24.25
N ALA A 117 -6.47 9.43 -23.73
CA ALA A 117 -7.53 8.98 -22.83
C ALA A 117 -7.51 9.74 -21.47
N VAL A 118 -6.33 10.03 -20.92
CA VAL A 118 -6.18 10.87 -19.71
C VAL A 118 -6.75 12.27 -19.95
N VAL A 119 -6.40 12.89 -21.07
CA VAL A 119 -6.94 14.22 -21.45
C VAL A 119 -8.46 14.16 -21.66
N ALA A 120 -8.98 13.09 -22.27
CA ALA A 120 -10.40 12.91 -22.52
C ALA A 120 -11.21 12.72 -21.23
N ALA A 121 -10.60 12.15 -20.19
CA ALA A 121 -11.21 12.00 -18.88
C ALA A 121 -11.40 13.32 -18.13
N ASP A 122 -10.67 14.38 -18.51
CA ASP A 122 -10.70 15.72 -17.90
C ASP A 122 -10.64 15.65 -16.36
N PRO A 123 -9.59 15.02 -15.78
CA PRO A 123 -9.52 14.74 -14.36
C PRO A 123 -9.30 16.00 -13.52
N ASP A 124 -9.84 16.00 -12.30
CA ASP A 124 -9.39 16.91 -11.24
C ASP A 124 -8.42 16.23 -10.25
N LEU A 125 -8.36 14.87 -10.29
CA LEU A 125 -7.40 14.08 -9.52
C LEU A 125 -6.88 12.90 -10.34
N ILE A 126 -5.56 12.70 -10.32
CA ILE A 126 -4.91 11.45 -10.76
C ILE A 126 -4.22 10.82 -9.55
N VAL A 127 -4.65 9.62 -9.15
CA VAL A 127 -3.93 8.77 -8.19
C VAL A 127 -2.89 8.00 -8.99
N ASN A 128 -1.66 8.52 -9.01
CA ASN A 128 -0.57 8.00 -9.82
C ASN A 128 0.40 7.18 -8.99
N GLY A 129 0.98 6.15 -9.60
CA GLY A 129 1.99 5.35 -8.95
C GLY A 129 2.45 4.15 -9.78
N GLN A 130 3.33 3.35 -9.17
CA GLN A 130 3.84 2.13 -9.75
C GLN A 130 4.43 2.36 -11.16
N ARG A 131 3.90 1.65 -12.15
CA ARG A 131 4.40 1.66 -13.52
C ARG A 131 4.27 3.01 -14.20
N TYR A 132 3.32 3.84 -13.77
CA TYR A 132 3.03 5.13 -14.38
C TYR A 132 3.63 6.32 -13.62
N SER A 133 4.32 6.10 -12.50
CA SER A 133 5.05 7.18 -11.79
C SER A 133 6.05 7.91 -12.70
N GLN A 134 6.65 7.22 -13.68
CA GLN A 134 7.54 7.82 -14.68
C GLN A 134 6.86 8.83 -15.61
N TYR A 135 5.52 8.85 -15.69
CA TYR A 135 4.74 9.78 -16.53
C TYR A 135 4.20 10.99 -15.76
N HIS A 136 4.67 11.22 -14.54
CA HIS A 136 4.29 12.36 -13.71
C HIS A 136 4.33 13.69 -14.47
N ASP A 137 5.47 14.00 -15.11
CA ASP A 137 5.69 15.25 -15.84
C ASP A 137 4.74 15.36 -17.06
N ASP A 138 4.47 14.25 -17.74
CA ASP A 138 3.53 14.21 -18.87
C ASP A 138 2.09 14.52 -18.39
N PHE A 139 1.68 13.97 -17.25
CA PHE A 139 0.36 14.27 -16.67
C PHE A 139 0.24 15.74 -16.25
N VAL A 140 1.25 16.30 -15.59
CA VAL A 140 1.29 17.73 -15.21
C VAL A 140 1.19 18.65 -16.42
N ASP A 141 1.87 18.28 -17.52
CA ASP A 141 1.86 19.08 -18.75
C ASP A 141 0.53 18.99 -19.51
N LEU A 142 -0.12 17.80 -19.49
CA LEU A 142 -1.32 17.54 -20.28
C LEU A 142 -2.62 17.96 -19.57
N VAL A 143 -2.69 17.83 -18.26
CA VAL A 143 -3.87 18.14 -17.44
C VAL A 143 -3.48 19.06 -16.27
N PRO A 144 -3.03 20.29 -16.55
CA PRO A 144 -2.43 21.20 -15.56
C PRO A 144 -3.40 21.66 -14.45
N ASP A 145 -4.70 21.42 -14.62
CA ASP A 145 -5.72 21.74 -13.61
C ASP A 145 -5.99 20.57 -12.66
N ALA A 146 -5.47 19.37 -12.97
CA ALA A 146 -5.57 18.20 -12.12
C ALA A 146 -4.48 18.18 -11.03
N THR A 147 -4.82 17.66 -9.85
CA THR A 147 -3.80 17.29 -8.86
C THR A 147 -3.29 15.89 -9.18
N ILE A 148 -1.96 15.73 -9.27
CA ILE A 148 -1.33 14.41 -9.40
C ILE A 148 -0.89 14.00 -8.00
N LEU A 149 -1.51 12.97 -7.45
CA LEU A 149 -1.25 12.46 -6.10
C LEU A 149 -0.43 11.18 -6.19
N GLU A 150 0.77 11.19 -5.63
CA GLU A 150 1.70 10.06 -5.63
C GLU A 150 2.00 9.60 -4.20
N LEU A 151 1.58 8.36 -3.92
CA LEU A 151 1.63 7.77 -2.59
C LEU A 151 2.41 6.45 -2.56
N ASP A 152 3.22 6.19 -3.59
CA ASP A 152 4.10 5.01 -3.61
C ASP A 152 4.93 4.92 -2.31
N PRO A 153 5.22 3.71 -1.82
CA PRO A 153 6.15 3.53 -0.72
C PRO A 153 7.48 4.23 -0.98
N ARG A 154 7.91 5.07 -0.02
CA ARG A 154 9.13 5.86 -0.13
C ARG A 154 10.36 5.03 0.25
N ASP A 155 11.45 5.24 -0.47
CA ASP A 155 12.71 4.57 -0.20
C ASP A 155 13.22 4.85 1.24
N GLY A 156 13.53 3.78 1.96
CA GLY A 156 14.09 3.86 3.30
C GLY A 156 13.07 4.07 4.43
N GLU A 157 11.79 4.21 4.11
CA GLU A 157 10.71 4.20 5.09
C GLU A 157 10.18 2.77 5.29
N PRO A 158 9.63 2.42 6.47
CA PRO A 158 9.02 1.11 6.70
C PRO A 158 7.83 0.88 5.78
N PHE A 159 7.87 -0.23 5.03
CA PHE A 159 6.88 -0.51 3.99
C PHE A 159 5.45 -0.64 4.53
N ASP A 160 5.27 -1.25 5.69
CA ASP A 160 3.99 -1.35 6.41
C ASP A 160 3.43 0.04 6.76
N GLY A 161 4.29 0.93 7.25
CA GLY A 161 3.94 2.33 7.51
C GLY A 161 3.54 3.07 6.24
N GLU A 162 4.17 2.78 5.11
CA GLU A 162 3.86 3.41 3.82
C GLU A 162 2.52 2.92 3.25
N LEU A 163 2.18 1.65 3.38
CA LEU A 163 0.85 1.15 3.02
C LEU A 163 -0.25 1.82 3.86
N ALA A 164 -0.04 1.92 5.17
CA ALA A 164 -0.97 2.61 6.07
C ALA A 164 -1.10 4.11 5.73
N ARG A 165 0.01 4.78 5.42
CA ARG A 165 0.02 6.19 4.97
C ARG A 165 -0.80 6.37 3.69
N GLN A 166 -0.59 5.52 2.69
CA GLN A 166 -1.31 5.57 1.41
C GLN A 166 -2.82 5.51 1.63
N VAL A 167 -3.29 4.51 2.37
CA VAL A 167 -4.72 4.32 2.66
C VAL A 167 -5.29 5.46 3.49
N THR A 168 -4.53 5.98 4.47
CA THR A 168 -4.96 7.11 5.31
C THR A 168 -5.16 8.37 4.48
N VAL A 169 -4.22 8.71 3.61
CA VAL A 169 -4.31 9.90 2.73
C VAL A 169 -5.48 9.75 1.75
N LEU A 170 -5.65 8.57 1.14
CA LEU A 170 -6.80 8.31 0.28
C LEU A 170 -8.13 8.46 1.04
N GLY A 171 -8.18 8.00 2.30
CA GLY A 171 -9.34 8.19 3.18
C GLY A 171 -9.70 9.66 3.38
N GLU A 172 -8.70 10.53 3.56
CA GLU A 172 -8.91 11.99 3.66
C GLU A 172 -9.44 12.58 2.36
N VAL A 173 -8.87 12.17 1.21
CA VAL A 173 -9.21 12.67 -0.12
C VAL A 173 -10.65 12.29 -0.51
N PHE A 174 -11.06 11.07 -0.23
CA PHE A 174 -12.36 10.53 -0.65
C PHE A 174 -13.45 10.55 0.42
N ASP A 175 -13.23 11.24 1.56
CA ASP A 175 -14.16 11.29 2.72
C ASP A 175 -14.50 9.88 3.26
N LYS A 176 -13.45 9.03 3.34
CA LYS A 176 -13.47 7.61 3.73
C LYS A 176 -12.57 7.32 4.93
N GLN A 177 -12.42 8.27 5.85
CA GLN A 177 -11.50 8.15 6.98
C GLN A 177 -11.82 6.94 7.87
N ALA A 178 -13.10 6.64 8.09
CA ALA A 178 -13.49 5.52 8.94
C ALA A 178 -13.19 4.16 8.26
N GLU A 179 -13.36 4.06 6.95
CA GLU A 179 -13.01 2.90 6.15
C GLU A 179 -11.49 2.72 6.10
N ALA A 180 -10.73 3.82 5.96
CA ALA A 180 -9.27 3.81 6.00
C ALA A 180 -8.73 3.35 7.37
N GLU A 181 -9.27 3.91 8.47
CA GLU A 181 -8.93 3.49 9.82
C GLU A 181 -9.19 1.99 10.04
N ALA A 182 -10.27 1.45 9.48
CA ALA A 182 -10.58 0.02 9.59
C ALA A 182 -9.58 -0.84 8.82
N LEU A 183 -9.23 -0.48 7.56
CA LEU A 183 -8.24 -1.21 6.77
C LEU A 183 -6.86 -1.21 7.44
N VAL A 184 -6.42 -0.07 7.97
CA VAL A 184 -5.14 0.04 8.68
C VAL A 184 -5.17 -0.82 9.95
N ALA A 185 -6.26 -0.79 10.73
CA ALA A 185 -6.38 -1.59 11.95
C ALA A 185 -6.39 -3.10 11.66
N ASP A 186 -7.07 -3.54 10.59
CA ASP A 186 -7.10 -4.94 10.18
C ASP A 186 -5.71 -5.41 9.71
N PHE A 187 -4.98 -4.56 8.98
CA PHE A 187 -3.61 -4.82 8.57
C PHE A 187 -2.66 -4.93 9.76
N GLU A 188 -2.67 -3.96 10.67
CA GLU A 188 -1.85 -3.97 11.88
C GLU A 188 -2.13 -5.23 12.74
N ALA A 189 -3.40 -5.62 12.87
CA ALA A 189 -3.78 -6.83 13.59
C ALA A 189 -3.26 -8.10 12.91
N ALA A 190 -3.25 -8.16 11.56
CA ALA A 190 -2.70 -9.29 10.82
C ALA A 190 -1.17 -9.38 10.97
N VAL A 191 -0.47 -8.23 10.94
CA VAL A 191 0.99 -8.16 11.20
C VAL A 191 1.29 -8.65 12.62
N GLU A 192 0.60 -8.10 13.63
CA GLU A 192 0.80 -8.51 15.04
C GLU A 192 0.54 -10.02 15.24
N ARG A 193 -0.49 -10.56 14.60
CA ARG A 193 -0.82 -11.97 14.67
C ARG A 193 0.28 -12.85 14.05
N ALA A 194 0.75 -12.51 12.86
CA ALA A 194 1.81 -13.24 12.18
C ALA A 194 3.13 -13.19 12.97
N GLN A 195 3.50 -12.01 13.49
CA GLN A 195 4.67 -11.86 14.36
C GLN A 195 4.56 -12.68 15.65
N ALA A 196 3.37 -12.76 16.26
CA ALA A 196 3.16 -13.54 17.47
C ALA A 196 3.17 -15.07 17.24
N ALA A 197 2.75 -15.51 16.05
CA ALA A 197 2.75 -16.93 15.66
C ALA A 197 4.14 -17.43 15.22
N TYR A 198 4.98 -16.52 14.69
CA TYR A 198 6.34 -16.89 14.27
C TYR A 198 7.26 -17.12 15.48
N ASP A 199 8.04 -18.18 15.43
CA ASP A 199 8.92 -18.61 16.54
C ASP A 199 10.23 -17.80 16.67
N GLY A 200 10.54 -16.96 15.67
CA GLY A 200 11.77 -16.16 15.60
C GLY A 200 13.03 -16.92 15.23
N GLU A 201 12.95 -18.23 14.98
CA GLU A 201 14.10 -19.12 14.71
C GLU A 201 14.00 -19.86 13.38
N SER A 202 12.80 -20.30 12.97
CA SER A 202 12.56 -21.03 11.72
C SER A 202 13.01 -20.20 10.51
N SER A 203 13.78 -20.83 9.62
CA SER A 203 14.31 -20.18 8.44
C SER A 203 13.26 -20.06 7.33
N VAL A 204 13.20 -18.90 6.68
CA VAL A 204 12.19 -18.56 5.67
C VAL A 204 12.87 -18.22 4.33
N MET A 205 12.27 -18.68 3.23
CA MET A 205 12.67 -18.37 1.85
C MET A 205 11.51 -17.70 1.13
N GLY A 206 11.77 -16.55 0.45
CA GLY A 206 10.83 -15.97 -0.50
C GLY A 206 11.14 -16.42 -1.92
N VAL A 207 10.12 -16.83 -2.67
CA VAL A 207 10.26 -17.20 -4.09
C VAL A 207 9.12 -16.63 -4.94
N ILE A 208 9.44 -16.38 -6.22
CA ILE A 208 8.48 -15.98 -7.25
C ILE A 208 8.48 -17.07 -8.32
N THR A 209 7.31 -17.56 -8.72
CA THR A 209 7.21 -18.43 -9.88
C THR A 209 6.79 -17.65 -11.11
N SER A 210 7.49 -17.87 -12.22
CA SER A 210 7.21 -17.23 -13.50
C SER A 210 7.73 -18.10 -14.65
N GLY A 211 6.91 -18.33 -15.68
CA GLY A 211 7.27 -19.17 -16.82
C GLY A 211 7.63 -20.62 -16.47
N GLY A 212 7.11 -21.12 -15.34
CA GLY A 212 7.44 -22.45 -14.82
C GLY A 212 8.81 -22.54 -14.14
N GLU A 213 9.49 -21.40 -13.92
CA GLU A 213 10.77 -21.31 -13.20
C GLU A 213 10.57 -20.70 -11.81
N ILE A 214 11.54 -20.92 -10.91
CA ILE A 214 11.53 -20.45 -9.53
C ILE A 214 12.63 -19.41 -9.37
N GLY A 215 12.24 -18.14 -9.19
CA GLY A 215 13.13 -17.03 -8.87
C GLY A 215 13.18 -16.77 -7.36
N TYR A 216 14.28 -16.23 -6.87
CA TYR A 216 14.48 -15.88 -5.47
C TYR A 216 14.00 -14.45 -5.19
N SER A 217 13.20 -14.29 -4.16
CA SER A 217 12.83 -12.95 -3.64
C SER A 217 13.62 -12.67 -2.37
N ALA A 218 14.59 -11.78 -2.49
CA ALA A 218 15.55 -11.52 -1.42
C ALA A 218 14.92 -10.71 -0.27
N PRO A 219 15.28 -11.01 1.00
CA PRO A 219 14.86 -10.24 2.16
C PRO A 219 15.17 -8.75 2.02
N GLY A 220 14.20 -7.90 2.33
CA GLY A 220 14.29 -6.44 2.28
C GLY A 220 14.32 -5.83 0.88
N HIS A 221 14.71 -6.57 -0.15
CA HIS A 221 14.93 -6.05 -1.52
C HIS A 221 14.03 -6.69 -2.57
N GLY A 222 13.76 -7.97 -2.47
CA GLY A 222 12.95 -8.68 -3.46
C GLY A 222 11.54 -8.09 -3.54
N ARG A 223 11.05 -7.95 -4.77
CA ARG A 223 9.72 -7.41 -5.03
C ARG A 223 8.66 -8.19 -4.23
N THR A 224 7.68 -7.52 -3.70
CA THR A 224 6.49 -8.02 -3.00
C THR A 224 6.82 -8.79 -1.70
N LEU A 225 7.65 -9.83 -1.75
CA LEU A 225 7.99 -10.65 -0.57
C LEU A 225 9.18 -10.12 0.25
N GLY A 226 10.07 -9.31 -0.36
CA GLY A 226 11.23 -8.76 0.36
C GLY A 226 10.85 -7.99 1.62
N PRO A 227 9.92 -7.02 1.56
CA PRO A 227 9.46 -6.26 2.72
C PRO A 227 8.83 -7.11 3.83
N VAL A 228 8.28 -8.29 3.51
CA VAL A 228 7.66 -9.20 4.50
C VAL A 228 8.66 -9.63 5.56
N PHE A 229 9.92 -9.80 5.17
CA PHE A 229 10.98 -10.20 6.10
C PHE A 229 11.22 -9.13 7.17
N ASP A 230 11.27 -7.87 6.78
CA ASP A 230 11.48 -6.75 7.71
C ASP A 230 10.24 -6.54 8.58
N ILE A 231 9.04 -6.59 7.99
CA ILE A 231 7.77 -6.40 8.71
C ILE A 231 7.59 -7.47 9.80
N LEU A 232 7.82 -8.73 9.47
CA LEU A 232 7.58 -9.84 10.40
C LEU A 232 8.82 -10.24 11.22
N GLY A 233 10.00 -9.67 10.92
CA GLY A 233 11.26 -10.04 11.57
C GLY A 233 11.67 -11.48 11.27
N LEU A 234 11.48 -11.94 10.02
CA LEU A 234 11.75 -13.31 9.62
C LEU A 234 13.26 -13.60 9.52
N THR A 235 13.66 -14.82 9.85
CA THR A 235 15.04 -15.29 9.70
C THR A 235 15.23 -15.81 8.27
N PRO A 236 16.06 -15.17 7.42
CA PRO A 236 16.28 -15.64 6.06
C PRO A 236 17.00 -17.00 6.01
N ALA A 237 16.52 -17.92 5.17
CA ALA A 237 17.23 -19.19 4.89
C ALA A 237 18.46 -18.96 4.01
N LEU A 238 18.44 -17.91 3.19
CA LEU A 238 19.50 -17.53 2.27
C LEU A 238 19.58 -16.01 2.14
N GLU A 239 20.78 -15.47 2.11
CA GLU A 239 21.07 -14.09 1.74
C GLU A 239 22.04 -14.07 0.57
N VAL A 240 21.66 -13.38 -0.52
CA VAL A 240 22.47 -13.29 -1.74
C VAL A 240 22.97 -11.87 -1.87
N PRO A 241 24.29 -11.64 -2.04
CA PRO A 241 24.83 -10.31 -2.35
C PRO A 241 24.28 -9.81 -3.70
N GLU A 242 24.01 -8.51 -3.78
CA GLU A 242 23.55 -7.84 -5.00
C GLU A 242 22.17 -8.33 -5.50
N ALA A 243 21.29 -8.72 -4.57
CA ALA A 243 19.90 -9.04 -4.87
C ALA A 243 19.17 -7.84 -5.49
N SER A 244 18.18 -8.12 -6.34
CA SER A 244 17.43 -7.12 -7.10
C SER A 244 15.93 -7.12 -6.77
N GLU A 245 15.21 -6.14 -7.33
CA GLU A 245 13.74 -6.06 -7.32
C GLU A 245 13.15 -6.63 -8.61
N ASP A 246 13.83 -7.57 -9.26
CA ASP A 246 13.35 -8.13 -10.52
C ASP A 246 11.96 -8.75 -10.33
N HIS A 247 11.08 -8.48 -11.28
CA HIS A 247 9.68 -8.90 -11.23
C HIS A 247 9.46 -10.41 -11.41
N GLN A 248 10.48 -11.16 -11.74
CA GLN A 248 10.50 -12.63 -11.83
C GLN A 248 11.33 -13.25 -10.69
N GLY A 249 11.89 -12.41 -9.80
CA GLY A 249 12.87 -12.81 -8.81
C GLY A 249 14.27 -12.97 -9.39
N ASP A 250 15.27 -13.06 -8.52
CA ASP A 250 16.66 -13.27 -8.91
C ASP A 250 16.86 -14.70 -9.41
N ASP A 251 17.62 -14.86 -10.50
CA ASP A 251 18.03 -16.16 -11.05
C ASP A 251 19.08 -16.80 -10.15
N ILE A 252 18.62 -17.61 -9.19
CA ILE A 252 19.47 -18.50 -8.40
C ILE A 252 19.16 -19.97 -8.74
N SER A 253 20.17 -20.84 -8.61
CA SER A 253 19.89 -22.24 -8.90
C SER A 253 18.95 -22.86 -7.88
N VAL A 254 18.06 -23.74 -8.34
CA VAL A 254 17.13 -24.48 -7.46
C VAL A 254 17.90 -25.32 -6.44
N GLU A 255 19.13 -25.76 -6.77
CA GLU A 255 20.04 -26.43 -5.86
C GLU A 255 20.50 -25.52 -4.72
N ALA A 256 20.67 -24.20 -4.96
CA ALA A 256 21.00 -23.27 -3.88
C ALA A 256 19.83 -23.10 -2.90
N ILE A 257 18.59 -23.11 -3.42
CA ILE A 257 17.38 -23.15 -2.59
C ILE A 257 17.37 -24.43 -1.76
N ALA A 258 17.61 -25.58 -2.39
CA ALA A 258 17.63 -26.88 -1.72
C ALA A 258 18.75 -26.98 -0.66
N ASP A 259 19.94 -26.46 -0.96
CA ASP A 259 21.09 -26.47 -0.03
C ASP A 259 20.86 -25.57 1.19
N SER A 260 20.09 -24.46 1.06
CA SER A 260 19.71 -23.60 2.18
C SER A 260 18.68 -24.25 3.12
N ASN A 261 17.91 -25.22 2.61
CA ASN A 261 16.93 -26.03 3.33
C ASN A 261 16.00 -25.21 4.24
N PRO A 262 15.18 -24.29 3.70
CA PRO A 262 14.27 -23.46 4.48
C PRO A 262 13.22 -24.30 5.23
N ASP A 263 12.84 -23.84 6.42
CA ASP A 263 11.73 -24.39 7.19
C ASP A 263 10.36 -23.94 6.63
N TRP A 264 10.33 -22.74 6.02
CA TRP A 264 9.16 -22.16 5.37
C TRP A 264 9.51 -21.60 3.99
N ILE A 265 8.60 -21.72 3.03
CA ILE A 265 8.67 -21.06 1.73
C ILE A 265 7.45 -20.16 1.55
N LEU A 266 7.67 -18.86 1.33
CA LEU A 266 6.65 -17.90 0.93
C LEU A 266 6.69 -17.75 -0.59
N VAL A 267 5.55 -17.84 -1.25
CA VAL A 267 5.47 -17.95 -2.71
C VAL A 267 4.56 -16.87 -3.27
N MET A 268 5.05 -16.13 -4.26
CA MET A 268 4.22 -15.33 -5.15
C MET A 268 4.16 -16.03 -6.52
N ASP A 269 2.96 -16.41 -6.96
CA ASP A 269 2.72 -16.92 -8.30
C ASP A 269 2.42 -15.75 -9.25
N ARG A 270 3.47 -15.27 -9.94
CA ARG A 270 3.31 -14.14 -10.86
C ARG A 270 2.36 -14.47 -12.01
N ASP A 271 2.46 -15.68 -12.53
CA ASP A 271 1.72 -16.06 -13.74
C ASP A 271 0.24 -16.32 -13.43
N ALA A 272 -0.11 -16.63 -12.19
CA ALA A 272 -1.51 -16.67 -11.76
C ALA A 272 -2.21 -15.31 -11.97
N ALA A 273 -1.48 -14.19 -11.81
CA ALA A 273 -2.05 -12.86 -11.99
C ALA A 273 -2.05 -12.36 -13.46
N VAL A 274 -1.13 -12.84 -14.30
CA VAL A 274 -0.93 -12.24 -15.65
C VAL A 274 -1.06 -13.22 -16.80
N ALA A 275 -1.13 -14.51 -16.54
CA ALA A 275 -1.11 -15.58 -17.54
C ALA A 275 -1.96 -16.80 -17.15
N ALA A 276 -2.95 -16.66 -16.27
CA ALA A 276 -3.77 -17.76 -15.78
C ALA A 276 -4.48 -18.54 -16.91
N ASP A 277 -4.84 -17.86 -18.00
CA ASP A 277 -5.47 -18.45 -19.18
C ASP A 277 -4.50 -19.02 -20.21
N ASP A 278 -3.17 -18.86 -20.02
CA ASP A 278 -2.17 -19.40 -20.93
C ASP A 278 -2.14 -20.95 -20.83
N PRO A 279 -2.25 -21.68 -21.95
CA PRO A 279 -2.16 -23.15 -21.94
C PRO A 279 -0.84 -23.71 -21.38
N GLU A 280 0.21 -22.90 -21.31
CA GLU A 280 1.52 -23.26 -20.75
C GLU A 280 1.67 -22.85 -19.28
N TYR A 281 0.66 -22.21 -18.69
CA TYR A 281 0.66 -21.85 -17.27
C TYR A 281 0.67 -23.10 -16.40
N SER A 282 1.57 -23.09 -15.43
CA SER A 282 1.65 -24.10 -14.37
C SER A 282 1.57 -23.40 -13.02
N PRO A 283 0.58 -23.73 -12.17
CA PRO A 283 0.48 -23.15 -10.83
C PRO A 283 1.78 -23.34 -10.02
N ALA A 284 2.11 -22.37 -9.19
CA ALA A 284 3.32 -22.40 -8.37
C ALA A 284 3.45 -23.70 -7.55
N ALA A 285 2.33 -24.24 -7.04
CA ALA A 285 2.32 -25.51 -6.32
C ALA A 285 2.86 -26.67 -7.19
N GLU A 286 2.42 -26.76 -8.45
CA GLU A 286 2.90 -27.79 -9.37
C GLU A 286 4.37 -27.59 -9.75
N VAL A 287 4.83 -26.34 -9.86
CA VAL A 287 6.23 -25.99 -10.15
C VAL A 287 7.13 -26.42 -8.99
N LEU A 288 6.76 -26.11 -7.75
CA LEU A 288 7.54 -26.51 -6.56
C LEU A 288 7.54 -28.02 -6.34
N GLU A 289 6.37 -28.66 -6.38
CA GLU A 289 6.23 -30.11 -6.21
C GLU A 289 6.92 -30.91 -7.32
N GLY A 290 6.92 -30.38 -8.56
CA GLY A 290 7.58 -30.99 -9.71
C GLY A 290 9.10 -30.91 -9.67
N SER A 291 9.67 -30.07 -8.81
CA SER A 291 11.11 -29.88 -8.69
C SER A 291 11.77 -31.02 -7.90
N ALA A 292 12.50 -31.89 -8.60
CA ALA A 292 13.21 -33.00 -7.96
C ALA A 292 14.26 -32.51 -6.95
N ALA A 293 14.81 -31.32 -7.11
CA ALA A 293 15.78 -30.73 -6.20
C ALA A 293 15.15 -30.35 -4.86
N LEU A 294 13.88 -29.94 -4.86
CA LEU A 294 13.19 -29.48 -3.66
C LEU A 294 12.51 -30.58 -2.84
N THR A 295 12.40 -31.80 -3.35
CA THR A 295 11.65 -32.90 -2.71
C THR A 295 12.04 -33.17 -1.26
N ASN A 296 13.30 -32.94 -0.88
CA ASN A 296 13.82 -33.20 0.46
C ASN A 296 14.02 -31.92 1.30
N VAL A 297 13.62 -30.73 0.77
CA VAL A 297 13.64 -29.48 1.51
C VAL A 297 12.60 -29.55 2.62
N THR A 298 12.95 -29.13 3.82
CA THR A 298 12.09 -29.19 5.01
C THR A 298 10.71 -28.59 4.73
N ALA A 299 10.67 -27.38 4.18
CA ALA A 299 9.41 -26.71 3.85
C ALA A 299 8.50 -27.53 2.92
N VAL A 300 9.08 -28.19 1.90
CA VAL A 300 8.32 -29.02 0.95
C VAL A 300 7.89 -30.35 1.59
N ALA A 301 8.77 -30.96 2.38
CA ALA A 301 8.50 -32.26 3.01
C ALA A 301 7.43 -32.17 4.12
N GLU A 302 7.32 -31.01 4.78
CA GLU A 302 6.40 -30.75 5.90
C GLU A 302 5.17 -29.94 5.49
N ASP A 303 5.05 -29.60 4.19
CA ASP A 303 3.96 -28.78 3.63
C ASP A 303 3.91 -27.34 4.22
N ASN A 304 5.07 -26.83 4.59
CA ASN A 304 5.23 -25.46 5.12
C ASN A 304 5.44 -24.45 3.98
N ILE A 305 4.50 -24.41 3.04
CA ILE A 305 4.52 -23.51 1.88
C ILE A 305 3.30 -22.61 1.96
N VAL A 306 3.53 -21.30 1.91
CA VAL A 306 2.46 -20.29 1.99
C VAL A 306 2.44 -19.46 0.73
N TYR A 307 1.31 -19.44 0.06
CA TYR A 307 1.11 -18.71 -1.18
C TYR A 307 0.44 -17.36 -0.91
N MET A 308 0.92 -16.32 -1.59
CA MET A 308 0.19 -15.05 -1.66
C MET A 308 -1.13 -15.22 -2.44
N PRO A 309 -2.10 -14.31 -2.27
CA PRO A 309 -3.27 -14.24 -3.15
C PRO A 309 -2.87 -14.32 -4.62
N ALA A 310 -3.67 -15.00 -5.44
CA ALA A 310 -3.34 -15.29 -6.83
C ALA A 310 -3.15 -14.03 -7.70
N ASP A 311 -3.77 -12.93 -7.31
CA ASP A 311 -3.67 -11.64 -7.99
C ASP A 311 -2.60 -10.69 -7.40
N ALA A 312 -1.86 -11.12 -6.38
CA ALA A 312 -0.91 -10.29 -5.63
C ALA A 312 0.07 -9.50 -6.52
N TYR A 313 0.50 -10.08 -7.65
CA TYR A 313 1.43 -9.39 -8.56
C TYR A 313 0.85 -8.12 -9.21
N THR A 314 -0.47 -8.07 -9.41
CA THR A 314 -1.19 -6.93 -9.99
C THR A 314 -2.06 -6.19 -8.98
N ASN A 315 -2.09 -6.65 -7.72
CA ASN A 315 -2.86 -6.10 -6.62
C ASN A 315 -2.00 -6.08 -5.34
N GLU A 316 -1.00 -5.18 -5.28
CA GLU A 316 -0.02 -5.12 -4.18
C GLU A 316 -0.47 -4.18 -3.03
N GLY A 317 -1.79 -4.04 -2.80
CA GLY A 317 -2.38 -3.16 -1.80
C GLY A 317 -2.36 -3.70 -0.37
N ILE A 318 -2.81 -2.87 0.56
CA ILE A 318 -2.88 -3.20 1.99
C ILE A 318 -3.77 -4.43 2.26
N GLN A 319 -4.86 -4.62 1.49
CA GLN A 319 -5.76 -5.75 1.62
C GLN A 319 -5.05 -7.07 1.27
N THR A 320 -4.28 -7.10 0.18
CA THR A 320 -3.49 -8.27 -0.25
C THR A 320 -2.49 -8.71 0.83
N TYR A 321 -1.77 -7.76 1.43
CA TYR A 321 -0.85 -8.07 2.52
C TYR A 321 -1.58 -8.50 3.79
N THR A 322 -2.74 -7.93 4.09
CA THR A 322 -3.58 -8.33 5.23
C THR A 322 -4.01 -9.79 5.10
N GLU A 323 -4.50 -10.19 3.92
CA GLU A 323 -4.88 -11.58 3.62
C GLU A 323 -3.68 -12.51 3.74
N PHE A 324 -2.56 -12.13 3.14
CA PHE A 324 -1.35 -12.93 3.19
C PHE A 324 -0.81 -13.15 4.61
N PHE A 325 -0.75 -12.11 5.44
CA PHE A 325 -0.28 -12.24 6.82
C PHE A 325 -1.21 -13.09 7.68
N ASN A 326 -2.52 -12.99 7.48
CA ASN A 326 -3.47 -13.89 8.13
C ASN A 326 -3.27 -15.35 7.69
N THR A 327 -3.07 -15.59 6.39
CA THR A 327 -2.81 -16.93 5.84
C THR A 327 -1.51 -17.50 6.41
N PHE A 328 -0.46 -16.70 6.49
CA PHE A 328 0.81 -17.14 7.08
C PHE A 328 0.68 -17.41 8.59
N ALA A 329 -0.04 -16.57 9.32
CA ALA A 329 -0.32 -16.80 10.74
C ALA A 329 -1.09 -18.12 10.95
N ASP A 330 -2.13 -18.39 10.14
CA ASP A 330 -2.88 -19.65 10.19
C ASP A 330 -1.98 -20.88 9.98
N ALA A 331 -1.05 -20.79 9.03
CA ALA A 331 -0.08 -21.85 8.75
C ALA A 331 0.86 -22.08 9.92
N LEU A 332 1.44 -21.00 10.47
CA LEU A 332 2.33 -21.07 11.64
C LEU A 332 1.63 -21.66 12.87
N GLU A 333 0.39 -21.22 13.18
CA GLU A 333 -0.42 -21.72 14.29
C GLU A 333 -0.80 -23.19 14.12
N SER A 334 -0.91 -23.69 12.87
CA SER A 334 -1.26 -25.09 12.57
C SER A 334 -0.07 -26.02 12.66
N ALA A 335 1.15 -25.53 12.48
CA ALA A 335 2.38 -26.30 12.54
C ALA A 335 2.95 -26.44 13.97
N GLY A 336 2.58 -25.55 14.90
CA GLY A 336 3.02 -25.55 16.30
C GLY A 336 2.11 -26.37 17.20
#